data_d201dfd56c8c75f39600dda280692a23
#
_entry.id   d201dfd56c8c75f39600dda280692a23
#
_cell.length_a   1.000
_cell.length_b   1.000
_cell.length_c   1.000
_cell.angle_alpha   90.00
_cell.angle_beta   90.00
_cell.angle_gamma   90.00
#
_symmetry.space_group_name_H-M   'P 1'
#
loop_
_entity.id
_entity.type
_entity.pdbx_description
1 polymer ?
#
loop_
_entity_poly.entity_id
_entity_poly.type
_entity_poly.pdbx_seq_one_letter_code
_entity_poly.pdbx_strand_id
1 'polypeptide(L)'
;MSKPVALVTGASRGIGRAISLALAPTHDLIVVARDASHLEETASLSRSAGATVQSLLLDVTDAAAVESVLAGVVVDVLVNNAGVAVMRPFLEMTAEEWHRMVDVNVNALYHVTRALLPGMVARGRGHVCTIGSIAGRNTFAGGTAYTGTKHFVMGFSESLMLEVRDAGVAVSVVMPGSVDTDLFPPGTNRTWMLEPKDVGHAVAFVVNAPAHMLVHRIEVRPLSPKRPRP
;
A
#
# COMPACT_ATOMS: atom_id res chain seq x y z
N MET A 1 -13.84 -7.98 22.59
CA MET A 1 -12.95 -8.69 21.65
C MET A 1 -11.84 -7.74 21.25
N SER A 2 -10.59 -8.21 21.13
CA SER A 2 -9.49 -7.41 20.60
C SER A 2 -9.76 -7.08 19.12
N LYS A 3 -9.33 -5.89 18.68
CA LYS A 3 -9.40 -5.52 17.26
C LYS A 3 -8.47 -6.42 16.44
N PRO A 4 -8.80 -6.70 15.17
CA PRO A 4 -7.84 -7.32 14.25
C PRO A 4 -6.62 -6.42 14.04
N VAL A 5 -5.47 -6.99 13.71
CA VAL A 5 -4.21 -6.25 13.52
C VAL A 5 -3.95 -6.01 12.03
N ALA A 6 -3.73 -4.75 11.65
CA ALA A 6 -3.33 -4.39 10.29
C ALA A 6 -1.90 -3.84 10.28
N LEU A 7 -1.05 -4.37 9.37
CA LEU A 7 0.27 -3.83 9.10
C LEU A 7 0.22 -2.97 7.84
N VAL A 8 0.72 -1.72 7.93
CA VAL A 8 0.75 -0.78 6.80
C VAL A 8 2.19 -0.37 6.51
N THR A 9 2.68 -0.67 5.30
CA THR A 9 4.01 -0.23 4.85
C THR A 9 3.97 1.16 4.21
N GLY A 10 5.06 1.93 4.35
CA GLY A 10 5.11 3.31 3.86
C GLY A 10 4.14 4.24 4.60
N ALA A 11 3.92 3.99 5.90
CA ALA A 11 2.89 4.62 6.71
C ALA A 11 3.23 6.05 7.19
N SER A 12 4.45 6.55 6.98
CA SER A 12 4.92 7.81 7.55
C SER A 12 4.17 9.05 7.02
N ARG A 13 3.62 9.02 5.81
CA ARG A 13 2.93 10.16 5.18
C ARG A 13 1.99 9.74 4.06
N GLY A 14 1.33 10.70 3.44
CA GLY A 14 0.53 10.54 2.24
C GLY A 14 -0.54 9.45 2.36
N ILE A 15 -0.60 8.56 1.38
CA ILE A 15 -1.60 7.49 1.30
C ILE A 15 -1.45 6.52 2.49
N GLY A 16 -0.23 6.14 2.87
CA GLY A 16 -0.02 5.20 3.97
C GLY A 16 -0.49 5.73 5.32
N ARG A 17 -0.25 7.01 5.63
CA ARG A 17 -0.81 7.69 6.80
C ARG A 17 -2.35 7.68 6.75
N ALA A 18 -2.91 8.06 5.61
CA ALA A 18 -4.37 8.11 5.44
C ALA A 18 -5.04 6.74 5.59
N ILE A 19 -4.39 5.67 5.09
CA ILE A 19 -4.84 4.29 5.30
C ILE A 19 -4.81 3.94 6.78
N SER A 20 -3.70 4.25 7.49
CA SER A 20 -3.58 3.98 8.93
C SER A 20 -4.69 4.66 9.72
N LEU A 21 -4.99 5.93 9.42
CA LEU A 21 -6.08 6.67 10.07
C LEU A 21 -7.46 6.09 9.75
N ALA A 22 -7.69 5.65 8.51
CA ALA A 22 -8.96 5.06 8.11
C ALA A 22 -9.22 3.68 8.73
N LEU A 23 -8.15 2.93 9.04
CA LEU A 23 -8.25 1.62 9.69
C LEU A 23 -8.29 1.71 11.24
N ALA A 24 -7.75 2.77 11.83
CA ALA A 24 -7.63 2.91 13.28
C ALA A 24 -8.95 2.69 14.08
N PRO A 25 -10.14 3.09 13.60
CA PRO A 25 -11.38 2.80 14.31
C PRO A 25 -11.69 1.30 14.46
N THR A 26 -11.24 0.47 13.51
CA THR A 26 -11.60 -0.96 13.41
C THR A 26 -10.43 -1.92 13.64
N HIS A 27 -9.19 -1.44 13.56
CA HIS A 27 -7.97 -2.26 13.66
C HIS A 27 -6.97 -1.67 14.65
N ASP A 28 -6.22 -2.54 15.34
CA ASP A 28 -4.93 -2.19 15.89
C ASP A 28 -3.88 -2.19 14.79
N LEU A 29 -2.84 -1.36 14.91
CA LEU A 29 -1.95 -1.07 13.78
C LEU A 29 -0.49 -1.40 14.07
N ILE A 30 0.18 -1.96 13.08
CA ILE A 30 1.63 -1.95 12.96
C ILE A 30 1.98 -1.04 11.78
N VAL A 31 2.57 0.12 12.08
CA VAL A 31 2.94 1.10 11.06
C VAL A 31 4.42 1.00 10.75
N VAL A 32 4.77 0.89 9.45
CA VAL A 32 6.13 0.60 8.99
C VAL A 32 6.61 1.69 8.07
N ALA A 33 7.76 2.30 8.37
CA ALA A 33 8.48 3.24 7.50
C ALA A 33 9.93 3.42 7.94
N ARG A 34 10.71 4.22 7.18
CA ARG A 34 12.12 4.54 7.48
C ARG A 34 12.29 5.84 8.27
N ASP A 35 11.32 6.74 8.17
CA ASP A 35 11.35 8.05 8.83
C ASP A 35 10.66 7.97 10.20
N ALA A 36 11.46 8.05 11.26
CA ALA A 36 10.99 7.90 12.63
C ALA A 36 10.01 8.99 13.04
N SER A 37 10.31 10.25 12.69
CA SER A 37 9.52 11.41 13.12
C SER A 37 8.12 11.37 12.51
N HIS A 38 8.04 11.25 11.18
CA HIS A 38 6.75 11.18 10.48
C HIS A 38 5.98 9.89 10.79
N LEU A 39 6.69 8.80 11.13
CA LEU A 39 6.04 7.54 11.53
C LEU A 39 5.38 7.69 12.90
N GLU A 40 6.05 8.32 13.88
CA GLU A 40 5.47 8.54 15.20
C GLU A 40 4.30 9.56 15.15
N GLU A 41 4.36 10.56 14.29
CA GLU A 41 3.20 11.43 14.03
C GLU A 41 1.99 10.60 13.55
N THR A 42 2.20 9.69 12.59
CA THR A 42 1.13 8.79 12.13
C THR A 42 0.61 7.89 13.25
N ALA A 43 1.51 7.35 14.06
CA ALA A 43 1.15 6.51 15.20
C ALA A 43 0.33 7.28 16.24
N SER A 44 0.74 8.50 16.58
CA SER A 44 0.01 9.37 17.51
C SER A 44 -1.40 9.68 17.01
N LEU A 45 -1.53 10.09 15.74
CA LEU A 45 -2.83 10.36 15.13
C LEU A 45 -3.73 9.11 15.11
N SER A 46 -3.15 7.94 14.82
CA SER A 46 -3.90 6.68 14.78
C SER A 46 -4.34 6.23 16.19
N ARG A 47 -3.52 6.46 17.23
CA ARG A 47 -3.93 6.23 18.62
C ARG A 47 -5.09 7.14 19.02
N SER A 48 -5.04 8.41 18.61
CA SER A 48 -6.14 9.36 18.83
C SER A 48 -7.43 8.95 18.11
N ALA A 49 -7.32 8.22 17.00
CA ALA A 49 -8.44 7.62 16.26
C ALA A 49 -8.90 6.26 16.84
N GLY A 50 -8.29 5.79 17.94
CA GLY A 50 -8.75 4.65 18.73
C GLY A 50 -8.01 3.32 18.47
N ALA A 51 -6.87 3.31 17.78
CA ALA A 51 -6.05 2.11 17.61
C ALA A 51 -4.98 1.96 18.70
N THR A 52 -4.63 0.73 19.06
CA THR A 52 -3.30 0.43 19.61
C THR A 52 -2.31 0.44 18.44
N VAL A 53 -1.15 1.10 18.60
CA VAL A 53 -0.20 1.27 17.49
C VAL A 53 1.22 0.89 17.90
N GLN A 54 1.83 -0.01 17.14
CA GLN A 54 3.26 -0.31 17.17
C GLN A 54 3.93 0.35 15.95
N SER A 55 4.99 1.11 16.18
CA SER A 55 5.81 1.69 15.12
C SER A 55 7.05 0.80 14.87
N LEU A 56 7.30 0.41 13.62
CA LEU A 56 8.47 -0.34 13.22
C LEU A 56 9.30 0.49 12.22
N LEU A 57 10.51 0.85 12.61
CA LEU A 57 11.50 1.46 11.71
C LEU A 57 12.14 0.36 10.88
N LEU A 58 11.77 0.28 9.60
CA LEU A 58 12.20 -0.78 8.70
C LEU A 58 12.27 -0.26 7.27
N ASP A 59 13.40 -0.53 6.61
CA ASP A 59 13.49 -0.43 5.15
C ASP A 59 12.97 -1.74 4.53
N VAL A 60 11.83 -1.67 3.89
CA VAL A 60 11.19 -2.84 3.27
C VAL A 60 11.94 -3.38 2.05
N THR A 61 12.98 -2.68 1.57
CA THR A 61 13.87 -3.16 0.51
C THR A 61 14.98 -4.06 1.03
N ASP A 62 15.27 -4.01 2.33
CA ASP A 62 16.24 -4.91 3.00
C ASP A 62 15.55 -6.23 3.35
N ALA A 63 15.77 -7.25 2.52
CA ALA A 63 15.15 -8.56 2.67
C ALA A 63 15.48 -9.22 4.02
N ALA A 64 16.74 -9.11 4.49
CA ALA A 64 17.19 -9.73 5.74
C ALA A 64 16.56 -9.03 6.95
N ALA A 65 16.49 -7.69 6.93
CA ALA A 65 15.82 -6.93 7.97
C ALA A 65 14.32 -7.23 8.00
N VAL A 66 13.66 -7.32 6.84
CA VAL A 66 12.23 -7.69 6.75
C VAL A 66 11.99 -9.06 7.35
N GLU A 67 12.77 -10.07 6.98
CA GLU A 67 12.64 -11.42 7.51
C GLU A 67 12.84 -11.45 9.03
N SER A 68 13.88 -10.79 9.53
CA SER A 68 14.21 -10.75 10.98
C SER A 68 13.13 -10.01 11.79
N VAL A 69 12.72 -8.82 11.34
CA VAL A 69 11.78 -7.95 12.08
C VAL A 69 10.36 -8.47 12.06
N LEU A 70 9.94 -9.07 10.93
CA LEU A 70 8.58 -9.61 10.78
C LEU A 70 8.45 -11.08 11.17
N ALA A 71 9.55 -11.74 11.57
CA ALA A 71 9.50 -13.11 12.07
C ALA A 71 8.53 -13.25 13.25
N GLY A 72 7.53 -14.12 13.13
CA GLY A 72 6.54 -14.35 14.18
C GLY A 72 5.51 -13.23 14.39
N VAL A 73 5.56 -12.17 13.61
CA VAL A 73 4.54 -11.10 13.66
C VAL A 73 3.22 -11.63 13.11
N VAL A 74 2.16 -11.51 13.91
CA VAL A 74 0.81 -11.96 13.56
C VAL A 74 -0.03 -10.76 13.14
N VAL A 75 -0.52 -10.78 11.91
CA VAL A 75 -1.42 -9.75 11.37
C VAL A 75 -2.62 -10.39 10.68
N ASP A 76 -3.76 -9.73 10.76
CA ASP A 76 -4.98 -10.13 10.04
C ASP A 76 -5.06 -9.43 8.67
N VAL A 77 -4.47 -8.24 8.56
CA VAL A 77 -4.42 -7.45 7.32
C VAL A 77 -3.00 -6.99 7.06
N LEU A 78 -2.49 -7.22 5.85
CA LEU A 78 -1.28 -6.62 5.32
C LEU A 78 -1.64 -5.58 4.26
N VAL A 79 -1.27 -4.31 4.46
CA VAL A 79 -1.39 -3.27 3.43
C VAL A 79 -0.02 -2.95 2.85
N ASN A 80 0.27 -3.48 1.67
CA ASN A 80 1.45 -3.14 0.89
C ASN A 80 1.23 -1.79 0.20
N ASN A 81 1.64 -0.71 0.86
CA ASN A 81 1.49 0.65 0.34
C ASN A 81 2.84 1.29 -0.01
N ALA A 82 3.96 0.87 0.56
CA ALA A 82 5.27 1.43 0.23
C ALA A 82 5.47 1.46 -1.30
N GLY A 83 5.86 2.61 -1.82
CA GLY A 83 6.03 2.80 -3.25
C GLY A 83 6.69 4.12 -3.58
N VAL A 84 7.36 4.16 -4.73
CA VAL A 84 7.99 5.37 -5.30
C VAL A 84 7.63 5.47 -6.78
N ALA A 85 7.71 6.68 -7.32
CA ALA A 85 7.59 6.93 -8.74
C ALA A 85 8.65 7.89 -9.22
N VAL A 86 9.28 7.55 -10.33
CA VAL A 86 10.07 8.46 -11.14
C VAL A 86 9.46 8.42 -12.54
N MET A 87 9.01 9.58 -13.00
CA MET A 87 8.41 9.72 -14.33
C MET A 87 9.41 10.47 -15.22
N ARG A 88 10.02 9.71 -16.14
CA ARG A 88 11.10 10.21 -16.99
C ARG A 88 11.14 9.43 -18.31
N PRO A 89 11.47 10.05 -19.45
CA PRO A 89 11.74 9.33 -20.70
C PRO A 89 12.78 8.24 -20.48
N PHE A 90 12.58 7.08 -21.10
CA PHE A 90 13.41 5.89 -20.86
C PHE A 90 14.90 6.14 -21.05
N LEU A 91 15.29 6.86 -22.10
CA LEU A 91 16.69 7.17 -22.39
C LEU A 91 17.33 8.17 -21.41
N GLU A 92 16.54 8.85 -20.61
CA GLU A 92 17.00 9.81 -19.59
C GLU A 92 17.00 9.20 -18.18
N MET A 93 16.41 8.02 -18.02
CA MET A 93 16.29 7.32 -16.73
C MET A 93 17.65 6.74 -16.33
N THR A 94 18.08 7.03 -15.10
CA THR A 94 19.32 6.44 -14.58
C THR A 94 19.08 5.01 -14.08
N ALA A 95 20.16 4.23 -14.00
CA ALA A 95 20.09 2.88 -13.45
C ALA A 95 19.64 2.89 -11.98
N GLU A 96 20.06 3.90 -11.19
CA GLU A 96 19.66 4.04 -9.78
C GLU A 96 18.14 4.32 -9.67
N GLU A 97 17.59 5.17 -10.54
CA GLU A 97 16.15 5.45 -10.57
C GLU A 97 15.34 4.20 -10.91
N TRP A 98 15.84 3.42 -11.89
CA TRP A 98 15.24 2.14 -12.26
C TRP A 98 15.28 1.14 -11.12
N HIS A 99 16.47 0.86 -10.57
CA HIS A 99 16.63 -0.10 -9.47
C HIS A 99 15.80 0.30 -8.26
N ARG A 100 15.83 1.57 -7.87
CA ARG A 100 15.01 2.07 -6.76
C ARG A 100 13.51 1.79 -6.95
N MET A 101 12.98 1.96 -8.17
CA MET A 101 11.57 1.65 -8.43
C MET A 101 11.29 0.15 -8.35
N VAL A 102 12.18 -0.67 -8.90
CA VAL A 102 12.05 -2.13 -8.82
C VAL A 102 12.16 -2.60 -7.37
N ASP A 103 13.14 -2.10 -6.61
CA ASP A 103 13.35 -2.52 -5.23
C ASP A 103 12.16 -2.18 -4.33
N VAL A 104 11.63 -0.95 -4.45
CA VAL A 104 10.53 -0.52 -3.57
C VAL A 104 9.18 -1.04 -4.04
N ASN A 105 8.89 -1.03 -5.35
CA ASN A 105 7.55 -1.36 -5.85
C ASN A 105 7.37 -2.85 -6.15
N VAL A 106 8.46 -3.61 -6.32
CA VAL A 106 8.45 -5.04 -6.71
C VAL A 106 9.06 -5.91 -5.61
N ASN A 107 10.36 -5.72 -5.31
CA ASN A 107 11.08 -6.57 -4.38
C ASN A 107 10.53 -6.44 -2.94
N ALA A 108 10.29 -5.23 -2.46
CA ALA A 108 9.73 -5.01 -1.13
C ALA A 108 8.31 -5.61 -0.98
N LEU A 109 7.47 -5.54 -2.01
CA LEU A 109 6.16 -6.20 -2.03
C LEU A 109 6.31 -7.72 -1.79
N TYR A 110 7.26 -8.35 -2.49
CA TYR A 110 7.56 -9.75 -2.31
C TYR A 110 8.09 -10.04 -0.89
N HIS A 111 9.09 -9.29 -0.41
CA HIS A 111 9.71 -9.53 0.90
C HIS A 111 8.68 -9.50 2.03
N VAL A 112 7.88 -8.42 2.11
CA VAL A 112 6.89 -8.26 3.18
C VAL A 112 5.77 -9.29 3.08
N THR A 113 5.26 -9.54 1.86
CA THR A 113 4.23 -10.55 1.66
C THR A 113 4.73 -11.95 2.02
N ARG A 114 5.95 -12.31 1.60
CA ARG A 114 6.57 -13.61 1.88
C ARG A 114 6.79 -13.84 3.38
N ALA A 115 7.11 -12.78 4.13
CA ALA A 115 7.32 -12.88 5.59
C ALA A 115 6.00 -13.13 6.36
N LEU A 116 4.88 -12.53 5.95
CA LEU A 116 3.63 -12.54 6.71
C LEU A 116 2.59 -13.56 6.22
N LEU A 117 2.57 -13.84 4.92
CA LEU A 117 1.57 -14.71 4.29
C LEU A 117 1.51 -16.13 4.87
N PRO A 118 2.64 -16.82 5.18
CA PRO A 118 2.59 -18.16 5.75
C PRO A 118 1.78 -18.23 7.04
N GLY A 119 1.89 -17.23 7.90
CA GLY A 119 1.10 -17.13 9.13
C GLY A 119 -0.40 -16.94 8.85
N MET A 120 -0.79 -16.19 7.82
CA MET A 120 -2.19 -16.05 7.42
C MET A 120 -2.75 -17.39 6.89
N VAL A 121 -2.02 -18.05 5.99
CA VAL A 121 -2.41 -19.37 5.44
C VAL A 121 -2.55 -20.41 6.55
N ALA A 122 -1.61 -20.49 7.47
CA ALA A 122 -1.66 -21.45 8.59
C ALA A 122 -2.86 -21.23 9.51
N ARG A 123 -3.33 -19.99 9.65
CA ARG A 123 -4.54 -19.66 10.44
C ARG A 123 -5.85 -19.80 9.66
N GLY A 124 -5.79 -20.03 8.35
CA GLY A 124 -6.97 -20.09 7.49
C GLY A 124 -7.70 -18.75 7.36
N ARG A 125 -7.01 -17.62 7.61
CA ARG A 125 -7.58 -16.28 7.52
C ARG A 125 -6.50 -15.21 7.36
N GLY A 126 -6.81 -14.18 6.59
CA GLY A 126 -5.95 -13.02 6.38
C GLY A 126 -6.40 -12.22 5.17
N HIS A 127 -5.86 -11.02 5.04
CA HIS A 127 -6.13 -10.16 3.89
C HIS A 127 -4.86 -9.43 3.46
N VAL A 128 -4.39 -9.67 2.24
CA VAL A 128 -3.31 -8.91 1.60
C VAL A 128 -3.93 -7.86 0.69
N CYS A 129 -3.81 -6.59 1.06
CA CYS A 129 -4.28 -5.45 0.27
C CYS A 129 -3.09 -4.67 -0.29
N THR A 130 -2.98 -4.56 -1.60
CA THR A 130 -1.85 -3.87 -2.25
C THR A 130 -2.31 -2.58 -2.91
N ILE A 131 -1.54 -1.49 -2.71
CA ILE A 131 -1.79 -0.23 -3.39
C ILE A 131 -1.15 -0.27 -4.78
N GLY A 132 -1.98 -0.56 -5.76
CA GLY A 132 -1.65 -0.51 -7.17
C GLY A 132 -1.62 0.92 -7.72
N SER A 133 -2.13 1.07 -8.91
CA SER A 133 -2.40 2.35 -9.60
C SER A 133 -3.23 2.06 -10.84
N ILE A 134 -3.95 3.07 -11.35
CA ILE A 134 -4.48 3.02 -12.73
C ILE A 134 -3.37 2.82 -13.77
N ALA A 135 -2.12 3.19 -13.45
CA ALA A 135 -0.93 2.94 -14.26
C ALA A 135 -0.59 1.43 -14.39
N GLY A 136 -1.19 0.56 -13.57
CA GLY A 136 -1.12 -0.90 -13.73
C GLY A 136 -2.01 -1.44 -14.86
N ARG A 137 -2.81 -0.59 -15.51
CA ARG A 137 -3.67 -0.91 -16.66
C ARG A 137 -3.49 0.04 -17.84
N ASN A 138 -3.03 1.27 -17.56
CA ASN A 138 -2.87 2.32 -18.56
C ASN A 138 -1.40 2.75 -18.60
N THR A 139 -0.85 2.86 -19.80
CA THR A 139 0.52 3.32 -19.99
C THR A 139 0.53 4.81 -20.42
N PHE A 140 1.67 5.48 -20.21
CA PHE A 140 1.87 6.85 -20.65
C PHE A 140 3.35 7.11 -20.92
N ALA A 141 3.65 8.11 -21.75
CA ALA A 141 5.02 8.50 -22.06
C ALA A 141 5.75 8.97 -20.79
N GLY A 142 7.01 8.57 -20.62
CA GLY A 142 7.78 8.81 -19.39
C GLY A 142 7.43 7.90 -18.22
N GLY A 143 6.48 6.97 -18.39
CA GLY A 143 6.05 6.04 -17.35
C GLY A 143 6.66 4.64 -17.45
N THR A 144 7.62 4.37 -18.33
CA THR A 144 8.10 3.02 -18.66
C THR A 144 8.38 2.15 -17.42
N ALA A 145 9.21 2.62 -16.50
CA ALA A 145 9.52 1.87 -15.29
C ALA A 145 8.34 1.84 -14.31
N TYR A 146 7.73 2.98 -14.04
CA TYR A 146 6.61 3.06 -13.09
C TYR A 146 5.44 2.19 -13.53
N THR A 147 4.98 2.31 -14.79
CA THR A 147 3.88 1.49 -15.30
C THR A 147 4.27 0.01 -15.30
N GLY A 148 5.52 -0.33 -15.65
CA GLY A 148 6.04 -1.70 -15.56
C GLY A 148 5.89 -2.28 -14.15
N THR A 149 6.34 -1.54 -13.11
CA THR A 149 6.19 -2.00 -11.73
C THR A 149 4.71 -2.12 -11.30
N LYS A 150 3.83 -1.22 -11.77
CA LYS A 150 2.40 -1.28 -11.42
C LYS A 150 1.65 -2.37 -12.18
N HIS A 151 2.06 -2.73 -13.40
CA HIS A 151 1.56 -3.94 -14.08
C HIS A 151 2.02 -5.21 -13.35
N PHE A 152 3.28 -5.25 -12.87
CA PHE A 152 3.74 -6.35 -12.02
C PHE A 152 2.83 -6.54 -10.80
N VAL A 153 2.51 -5.46 -10.07
CA VAL A 153 1.59 -5.50 -8.90
C VAL A 153 0.26 -6.14 -9.26
N MET A 154 -0.30 -5.82 -10.43
CA MET A 154 -1.57 -6.39 -10.88
C MET A 154 -1.47 -7.90 -11.11
N GLY A 155 -0.49 -8.35 -11.91
CA GLY A 155 -0.28 -9.76 -12.20
C GLY A 155 0.08 -10.58 -10.96
N PHE A 156 0.98 -10.04 -10.11
CA PHE A 156 1.35 -10.64 -8.84
C PHE A 156 0.12 -10.87 -7.93
N SER A 157 -0.69 -9.83 -7.73
CA SER A 157 -1.85 -9.92 -6.83
C SER A 157 -2.95 -10.84 -7.37
N GLU A 158 -3.14 -10.88 -8.68
CA GLU A 158 -4.12 -11.77 -9.31
C GLU A 158 -3.70 -13.24 -9.16
N SER A 159 -2.44 -13.56 -9.45
CA SER A 159 -1.90 -14.91 -9.26
C SER A 159 -1.93 -15.33 -7.80
N LEU A 160 -1.46 -14.46 -6.90
CA LEU A 160 -1.47 -14.74 -5.46
C LEU A 160 -2.88 -15.02 -4.93
N MET A 161 -3.88 -14.26 -5.39
CA MET A 161 -5.28 -14.49 -5.03
C MET A 161 -5.74 -15.90 -5.39
N LEU A 162 -5.37 -16.39 -6.57
CA LEU A 162 -5.72 -17.75 -7.01
C LEU A 162 -5.02 -18.84 -6.17
N GLU A 163 -3.80 -18.56 -5.69
CA GLU A 163 -3.03 -19.52 -4.89
C GLU A 163 -3.51 -19.63 -3.45
N VAL A 164 -4.05 -18.55 -2.84
CA VAL A 164 -4.28 -18.51 -1.39
C VAL A 164 -5.74 -18.37 -0.97
N ARG A 165 -6.68 -18.08 -1.88
CA ARG A 165 -8.09 -17.90 -1.52
C ARG A 165 -8.73 -19.15 -0.92
N ASP A 166 -8.35 -20.32 -1.40
CA ASP A 166 -8.88 -21.59 -0.89
C ASP A 166 -8.30 -21.93 0.51
N ALA A 167 -7.19 -21.27 0.89
CA ALA A 167 -6.66 -21.27 2.25
C ALA A 167 -7.28 -20.17 3.14
N GLY A 168 -8.36 -19.50 2.71
CA GLY A 168 -9.06 -18.48 3.49
C GLY A 168 -8.37 -17.11 3.53
N VAL A 169 -7.41 -16.84 2.62
CA VAL A 169 -6.71 -15.55 2.56
C VAL A 169 -7.23 -14.73 1.39
N ALA A 170 -7.76 -13.54 1.70
CA ALA A 170 -8.18 -12.57 0.69
C ALA A 170 -6.99 -11.83 0.09
N VAL A 171 -7.04 -11.51 -1.21
CA VAL A 171 -6.05 -10.64 -1.87
C VAL A 171 -6.78 -9.58 -2.68
N SER A 172 -6.44 -8.31 -2.41
CA SER A 172 -7.08 -7.15 -3.05
C SER A 172 -6.06 -6.17 -3.59
N VAL A 173 -6.45 -5.45 -4.65
CA VAL A 173 -5.69 -4.31 -5.19
C VAL A 173 -6.58 -3.08 -5.21
N VAL A 174 -6.13 -2.02 -4.54
CA VAL A 174 -6.72 -0.68 -4.67
C VAL A 174 -5.90 0.09 -5.69
N MET A 175 -6.56 0.59 -6.74
CA MET A 175 -5.92 1.28 -7.88
C MET A 175 -6.30 2.76 -7.89
N PRO A 176 -5.55 3.63 -7.21
CA PRO A 176 -5.80 5.05 -7.29
C PRO A 176 -5.42 5.63 -8.66
N GLY A 177 -6.15 6.66 -9.07
CA GLY A 177 -5.71 7.63 -10.06
C GLY A 177 -4.70 8.62 -9.46
N SER A 178 -4.71 9.86 -9.94
CA SER A 178 -3.84 10.91 -9.37
C SER A 178 -4.29 11.28 -7.96
N VAL A 179 -3.37 11.17 -6.99
CA VAL A 179 -3.60 11.50 -5.57
C VAL A 179 -2.65 12.63 -5.18
N ASP A 180 -3.15 13.63 -4.48
CA ASP A 180 -2.40 14.77 -3.98
C ASP A 180 -1.40 14.32 -2.90
N THR A 181 -0.18 14.04 -3.32
CA THR A 181 0.93 13.58 -2.47
C THR A 181 2.25 14.15 -2.98
N ASP A 182 3.31 13.98 -2.20
CA ASP A 182 4.68 14.36 -2.58
C ASP A 182 5.25 13.53 -3.76
N LEU A 183 4.47 12.63 -4.34
CA LEU A 183 4.83 11.93 -5.56
C LEU A 183 4.93 12.88 -6.77
N PHE A 184 4.18 13.99 -6.71
CA PHE A 184 4.20 15.01 -7.75
C PHE A 184 5.15 16.15 -7.39
N PRO A 185 5.90 16.70 -8.39
CA PRO A 185 6.81 17.83 -8.16
C PRO A 185 6.11 19.03 -7.52
N PRO A 186 6.85 19.88 -6.78
CA PRO A 186 6.36 21.18 -6.34
C PRO A 186 5.83 22.01 -7.53
N GLY A 187 4.78 22.78 -7.31
CA GLY A 187 4.14 23.61 -8.35
C GLY A 187 3.16 22.88 -9.27
N THR A 188 3.03 21.55 -9.16
CA THR A 188 1.98 20.81 -9.86
C THR A 188 0.60 21.27 -9.38
N ASN A 189 -0.31 21.59 -10.29
CA ASN A 189 -1.72 21.83 -9.92
C ASN A 189 -2.35 20.52 -9.45
N ARG A 190 -2.66 20.43 -8.16
CA ARG A 190 -3.19 19.23 -7.50
C ARG A 190 -4.66 19.36 -7.09
N THR A 191 -5.29 20.50 -7.35
CA THR A 191 -6.65 20.83 -6.88
C THR A 191 -7.74 19.91 -7.42
N TRP A 192 -7.45 19.16 -8.47
CA TRP A 192 -8.36 18.20 -9.10
C TRP A 192 -8.10 16.75 -8.70
N MET A 193 -6.98 16.47 -8.01
CA MET A 193 -6.57 15.12 -7.62
C MET A 193 -7.42 14.61 -6.46
N LEU A 194 -7.44 13.30 -6.28
CA LEU A 194 -7.93 12.68 -5.04
C LEU A 194 -7.11 13.18 -3.85
N GLU A 195 -7.72 13.20 -2.69
CA GLU A 195 -7.00 13.35 -1.43
C GLU A 195 -6.51 11.97 -0.94
N PRO A 196 -5.41 11.89 -0.18
CA PRO A 196 -4.94 10.63 0.40
C PRO A 196 -6.03 9.89 1.19
N LYS A 197 -6.92 10.62 1.86
CA LYS A 197 -8.03 10.04 2.63
C LYS A 197 -9.02 9.24 1.77
N ASP A 198 -9.19 9.60 0.49
CA ASP A 198 -10.10 8.88 -0.42
C ASP A 198 -9.58 7.47 -0.68
N VAL A 199 -8.25 7.31 -0.77
CA VAL A 199 -7.61 5.99 -0.87
C VAL A 199 -7.72 5.24 0.46
N GLY A 200 -7.55 5.93 1.60
CA GLY A 200 -7.76 5.36 2.92
C GLY A 200 -9.18 4.77 3.08
N HIS A 201 -10.20 5.51 2.68
CA HIS A 201 -11.60 5.03 2.68
C HIS A 201 -11.80 3.81 1.79
N ALA A 202 -11.20 3.81 0.59
CA ALA A 202 -11.29 2.67 -0.32
C ALA A 202 -10.64 1.41 0.28
N VAL A 203 -9.47 1.53 0.93
CA VAL A 203 -8.83 0.43 1.64
C VAL A 203 -9.69 -0.05 2.80
N ALA A 204 -10.21 0.87 3.62
CA ALA A 204 -11.10 0.51 4.75
C ALA A 204 -12.35 -0.22 4.27
N PHE A 205 -12.97 0.20 3.16
CA PHE A 205 -14.09 -0.51 2.54
C PHE A 205 -13.71 -1.93 2.12
N VAL A 206 -12.55 -2.09 1.47
CA VAL A 206 -12.07 -3.39 0.98
C VAL A 206 -11.80 -4.36 2.10
N VAL A 207 -11.05 -3.92 3.14
CA VAL A 207 -10.60 -4.83 4.21
C VAL A 207 -11.68 -5.13 5.25
N ASN A 208 -12.70 -4.27 5.37
CA ASN A 208 -13.85 -4.50 6.25
C ASN A 208 -15.04 -5.16 5.52
N ALA A 209 -14.85 -5.63 4.28
CA ALA A 209 -15.88 -6.38 3.56
C ALA A 209 -16.28 -7.64 4.33
N PRO A 210 -17.56 -8.09 4.26
CA PRO A 210 -17.99 -9.33 4.90
C PRO A 210 -17.12 -10.52 4.48
N ALA A 211 -16.86 -11.46 5.40
CA ALA A 211 -15.91 -12.57 5.21
C ALA A 211 -16.18 -13.46 3.98
N HIS A 212 -17.41 -13.50 3.50
CA HIS A 212 -17.80 -14.24 2.28
C HIS A 212 -17.60 -13.43 0.98
N MET A 213 -17.22 -12.16 1.09
CA MET A 213 -17.11 -11.22 -0.04
C MET A 213 -15.64 -10.86 -0.27
N LEU A 214 -15.16 -11.08 -1.48
CA LEU A 214 -13.85 -10.62 -1.92
C LEU A 214 -13.99 -9.43 -2.87
N VAL A 215 -13.58 -8.25 -2.44
CA VAL A 215 -13.37 -7.10 -3.31
C VAL A 215 -11.95 -7.21 -3.87
N HIS A 216 -11.78 -7.96 -4.95
CA HIS A 216 -10.44 -8.24 -5.48
C HIS A 216 -9.77 -7.02 -6.10
N ARG A 217 -10.54 -6.18 -6.82
CA ARG A 217 -10.01 -4.95 -7.44
C ARG A 217 -10.98 -3.79 -7.29
N ILE A 218 -10.44 -2.63 -6.90
CA ILE A 218 -11.20 -1.38 -6.86
C ILE A 218 -10.37 -0.25 -7.47
N GLU A 219 -10.98 0.52 -8.34
CA GLU A 219 -10.38 1.67 -9.00
C GLU A 219 -11.02 2.96 -8.51
N VAL A 220 -10.20 3.90 -8.05
CA VAL A 220 -10.65 5.20 -7.52
C VAL A 220 -10.01 6.30 -8.34
N ARG A 221 -10.83 7.14 -8.97
CA ARG A 221 -10.36 8.22 -9.86
C ARG A 221 -10.92 9.57 -9.44
N PRO A 222 -10.19 10.67 -9.72
CA PRO A 222 -10.79 11.99 -9.70
C PRO A 222 -12.02 12.03 -10.60
N LEU A 223 -13.11 12.63 -10.11
CA LEU A 223 -14.35 12.74 -10.88
C LEU A 223 -14.16 13.53 -12.18
N SER A 224 -13.41 14.62 -12.09
CA SER A 224 -13.14 15.51 -13.22
C SER A 224 -11.66 15.82 -13.32
N PRO A 225 -10.88 15.04 -14.11
CA PRO A 225 -9.47 15.33 -14.32
C PRO A 225 -9.27 16.77 -14.83
N LYS A 226 -8.28 17.48 -14.25
CA LYS A 226 -7.93 18.86 -14.59
C LYS A 226 -8.93 19.95 -14.18
N ARG A 227 -10.04 19.63 -13.50
CA ARG A 227 -10.92 20.63 -12.89
C ARG A 227 -10.70 20.63 -11.37
N PRO A 228 -10.74 21.80 -10.71
CA PRO A 228 -10.67 21.86 -9.25
C PRO A 228 -11.77 20.98 -8.61
N ARG A 229 -11.47 20.48 -7.43
CA ARG A 229 -12.47 19.85 -6.56
C ARG A 229 -13.54 20.89 -6.21
N PRO A 230 -14.81 20.51 -6.09
CA PRO A 230 -15.85 21.41 -5.63
C PRO A 230 -15.63 21.88 -4.19
#